data_bfd086cfc9001b538bf219076e650e3b
#
_entry.id   bfd086cfc9001b538bf219076e650e3b
#
_cell.length_a   1.000
_cell.length_b   1.000
_cell.length_c   1.000
_cell.angle_alpha   90.00
_cell.angle_beta   90.00
_cell.angle_gamma   90.00
#
_symmetry.space_group_name_H-M   'P 1'
#
loop_
_entity.id
_entity.type
_entity.pdbx_description
1 polymer ?
#
loop_
_entity_poly.entity_id
_entity_poly.type
_entity_poly.pdbx_seq_one_letter_code
_entity_poly.pdbx_strand_id
1 'polypeptide(L)'
;MCGFSRRFDKSYRDAYNKMQAGAIGSPSVLRSQTCDKLDPSGFFVAYAEFSGGIFVDCSIHDIDLTLWFFGASSKVKSVSAVGITAVEPDLRKHKDRDNAVGLVEFYDGRIAYFYASRMMAAGQEDTTEIIGTKGKVTVNTQPAMNHVNLFDDTGVRREIPQTYYDRFEYAFVTEANEFTASVLDGTPLPLDLTAAVQAVRIGAALQESMVSGKKICFDEQGNRTEVARL
;
A
#
# COMPACT_ATOMS: atom_id res chain seq x y z
N MET A 1 -15.05 -5.26 11.16
CA MET A 1 -14.31 -5.39 9.88
C MET A 1 -13.28 -4.26 9.82
N CYS A 2 -12.11 -4.48 9.26
CA CYS A 2 -11.19 -3.40 8.93
C CYS A 2 -11.44 -2.95 7.50
N GLY A 3 -11.40 -1.62 7.25
CA GLY A 3 -11.70 -1.04 5.95
C GLY A 3 -10.48 -0.91 5.06
N PHE A 4 -10.06 -1.98 4.41
CA PHE A 4 -9.07 -1.90 3.33
C PHE A 4 -9.77 -1.66 1.99
N SER A 5 -10.14 -0.41 1.73
CA SER A 5 -10.98 0.01 0.59
C SER A 5 -10.48 -0.50 -0.77
N ARG A 6 -9.17 -0.66 -0.95
CA ARG A 6 -8.60 -1.16 -2.22
C ARG A 6 -9.06 -2.58 -2.56
N ARG A 7 -9.38 -3.42 -1.59
CA ARG A 7 -9.96 -4.75 -1.82
C ARG A 7 -11.39 -4.70 -2.37
N PHE A 8 -12.05 -3.54 -2.30
CA PHE A 8 -13.39 -3.28 -2.84
C PHE A 8 -13.35 -2.50 -4.15
N ASP A 9 -12.17 -2.04 -4.57
CA ASP A 9 -11.98 -1.37 -5.86
C ASP A 9 -12.09 -2.36 -7.01
N LYS A 10 -12.87 -2.00 -8.03
CA LYS A 10 -13.15 -2.85 -9.18
C LYS A 10 -11.87 -3.27 -9.94
N SER A 11 -10.92 -2.36 -10.08
CA SER A 11 -9.67 -2.62 -10.80
C SER A 11 -8.77 -3.58 -10.04
N TYR A 12 -8.65 -3.41 -8.72
CA TYR A 12 -7.89 -4.34 -7.88
C TYR A 12 -8.52 -5.73 -7.84
N ARG A 13 -9.86 -5.84 -7.79
CA ARG A 13 -10.56 -7.13 -7.87
C ARG A 13 -10.36 -7.82 -9.20
N ASP A 14 -10.43 -7.08 -10.31
CA ASP A 14 -10.17 -7.64 -11.64
C ASP A 14 -8.72 -8.12 -11.77
N ALA A 15 -7.75 -7.33 -11.29
CA ALA A 15 -6.34 -7.73 -11.26
C ALA A 15 -6.12 -9.01 -10.42
N TYR A 16 -6.75 -9.09 -9.25
CA TYR A 16 -6.70 -10.28 -8.39
C TYR A 16 -7.28 -11.51 -9.09
N ASN A 17 -8.46 -11.39 -9.69
CA ASN A 17 -9.12 -12.49 -10.41
C ASN A 17 -8.29 -12.99 -11.60
N LYS A 18 -7.69 -12.08 -12.38
CA LYS A 18 -6.78 -12.44 -13.48
C LYS A 18 -5.54 -13.16 -12.98
N MET A 19 -4.95 -12.70 -11.89
CA MET A 19 -3.81 -13.38 -11.27
C MET A 19 -4.19 -14.78 -10.78
N GLN A 20 -5.32 -14.92 -10.07
CA GLN A 20 -5.82 -16.22 -9.59
C GLN A 20 -6.14 -17.18 -10.73
N ALA A 21 -6.60 -16.66 -11.88
CA ALA A 21 -6.80 -17.44 -13.10
C ALA A 21 -5.48 -17.86 -13.79
N GLY A 22 -4.32 -17.50 -13.22
CA GLY A 22 -3.01 -17.89 -13.74
C GLY A 22 -2.49 -17.05 -14.91
N ALA A 23 -3.12 -15.91 -15.21
CA ALA A 23 -2.77 -15.06 -16.36
C ALA A 23 -1.30 -14.59 -16.37
N ILE A 24 -0.69 -14.45 -15.19
CA ILE A 24 0.71 -14.02 -15.05
C ILE A 24 1.65 -15.15 -14.60
N GLY A 25 1.17 -16.38 -14.53
CA GLY A 25 1.92 -17.49 -13.93
C GLY A 25 2.04 -17.33 -12.40
N SER A 26 3.20 -17.68 -11.84
CA SER A 26 3.45 -17.53 -10.40
C SER A 26 3.83 -16.09 -10.07
N PRO A 27 3.07 -15.37 -9.23
CA PRO A 27 3.43 -14.01 -8.79
C PRO A 27 4.74 -14.07 -8.00
N SER A 28 5.68 -13.18 -8.33
CA SER A 28 7.03 -13.19 -7.77
C SER A 28 7.43 -11.86 -7.14
N VAL A 29 7.01 -10.75 -7.76
CA VAL A 29 7.32 -9.40 -7.28
C VAL A 29 6.05 -8.57 -7.25
N LEU A 30 5.83 -7.84 -6.15
CA LEU A 30 4.80 -6.82 -6.06
C LEU A 30 5.46 -5.45 -5.84
N ARG A 31 5.12 -4.50 -6.69
CA ARG A 31 5.47 -3.08 -6.54
C ARG A 31 4.20 -2.30 -6.29
N SER A 32 4.15 -1.51 -5.22
CA SER A 32 3.00 -0.67 -4.94
C SER A 32 3.41 0.67 -4.34
N GLN A 33 2.63 1.69 -4.60
CA GLN A 33 2.86 3.01 -4.04
C GLN A 33 1.56 3.70 -3.65
N THR A 34 1.65 4.48 -2.58
CA THR A 34 0.65 5.43 -2.10
C THR A 34 1.29 6.79 -2.00
N CYS A 35 0.85 7.72 -2.84
CA CYS A 35 1.42 9.05 -2.92
C CYS A 35 0.31 10.08 -2.78
N ASP A 36 0.27 10.72 -1.62
CA ASP A 36 -0.68 11.79 -1.32
C ASP A 36 -0.21 13.12 -1.91
N LYS A 37 -1.18 13.94 -2.31
CA LYS A 37 -0.92 15.30 -2.74
C LYS A 37 -0.28 16.09 -1.60
N LEU A 38 0.68 16.95 -1.94
CA LEU A 38 1.27 17.88 -0.99
C LEU A 38 0.18 18.76 -0.36
N ASP A 39 0.09 18.72 0.96
CA ASP A 39 -0.80 19.56 1.75
C ASP A 39 0.01 20.62 2.50
N PRO A 40 -0.07 21.91 2.09
CA PRO A 40 0.65 22.99 2.75
C PRO A 40 0.05 23.43 4.09
N SER A 41 -1.05 22.84 4.53
CA SER A 41 -1.73 23.23 5.77
C SER A 41 -1.00 22.83 7.05
N GLY A 42 0.00 21.93 6.93
CA GLY A 42 0.70 21.31 8.07
C GLY A 42 -0.05 20.15 8.71
N PHE A 43 -1.14 19.69 8.10
CA PHE A 43 -1.94 18.57 8.60
C PHE A 43 -1.09 17.32 8.85
N PHE A 44 -0.22 16.94 7.92
CA PHE A 44 0.59 15.72 8.06
C PHE A 44 1.56 15.79 9.24
N VAL A 45 2.09 16.97 9.57
CA VAL A 45 2.96 17.15 10.74
C VAL A 45 2.16 16.97 12.03
N ALA A 46 0.99 17.60 12.13
CA ALA A 46 0.12 17.47 13.30
C ALA A 46 -0.40 16.03 13.49
N TYR A 47 -0.73 15.36 12.39
CA TYR A 47 -1.23 13.99 12.42
C TYR A 47 -0.13 12.95 12.71
N ALA A 48 1.12 13.23 12.38
CA ALA A 48 2.25 12.31 12.54
C ALA A 48 2.45 11.82 13.97
N GLU A 49 2.05 12.60 14.99
CA GLU A 49 2.11 12.20 16.39
C GLU A 49 1.31 10.93 16.69
N PHE A 50 0.23 10.69 15.94
CA PHE A 50 -0.75 9.62 16.17
C PHE A 50 -0.81 8.59 15.05
N SER A 51 -0.22 8.88 13.87
CA SER A 51 -0.37 8.08 12.65
C SER A 51 0.36 6.73 12.71
N GLY A 52 1.35 6.57 13.56
CA GLY A 52 2.26 5.42 13.55
C GLY A 52 3.36 5.49 12.49
N GLY A 53 3.42 6.61 11.73
CA GLY A 53 4.39 6.87 10.69
C GLY A 53 3.95 6.44 9.30
N ILE A 54 4.70 6.87 8.28
CA ILE A 54 4.32 6.77 6.86
C ILE A 54 4.03 5.32 6.40
N PHE A 55 4.69 4.32 6.97
CA PHE A 55 4.43 2.93 6.61
C PHE A 55 3.14 2.38 7.23
N VAL A 56 2.70 2.91 8.37
CA VAL A 56 1.46 2.53 9.03
C VAL A 56 0.28 3.35 8.51
N ASP A 57 0.51 4.60 8.16
CA ASP A 57 -0.51 5.51 7.64
C ASP A 57 -0.75 5.31 6.14
N CYS A 58 0.28 5.49 5.30
CA CYS A 58 0.14 5.42 3.85
C CYS A 58 0.30 3.99 3.31
N SER A 59 1.46 3.35 3.58
CA SER A 59 1.77 2.05 2.98
C SER A 59 0.99 0.88 3.53
N ILE A 60 0.19 1.06 4.58
CA ILE A 60 -0.65 -0.02 5.14
C ILE A 60 -1.54 -0.66 4.07
N HIS A 61 -2.05 0.13 3.13
CA HIS A 61 -2.86 -0.33 2.02
C HIS A 61 -2.07 -1.16 1.01
N ASP A 62 -0.81 -0.78 0.74
CA ASP A 62 0.09 -1.52 -0.14
C ASP A 62 0.54 -2.85 0.47
N ILE A 63 0.76 -2.84 1.79
CA ILE A 63 1.07 -4.03 2.58
C ILE A 63 -0.11 -4.99 2.56
N ASP A 64 -1.31 -4.50 2.79
CA ASP A 64 -2.54 -5.30 2.73
C ASP A 64 -2.76 -5.91 1.34
N LEU A 65 -2.58 -5.15 0.26
CA LEU A 65 -2.62 -5.65 -1.10
C LEU A 65 -1.59 -6.77 -1.31
N THR A 66 -0.37 -6.60 -0.79
CA THR A 66 0.67 -7.64 -0.90
C THR A 66 0.24 -8.94 -0.25
N LEU A 67 -0.28 -8.87 0.98
CA LEU A 67 -0.79 -10.05 1.69
C LEU A 67 -1.97 -10.70 0.96
N TRP A 68 -2.83 -9.89 0.35
CA TRP A 68 -3.95 -10.40 -0.42
C TRP A 68 -3.51 -11.09 -1.71
N PHE A 69 -2.67 -10.45 -2.53
CA PHE A 69 -2.19 -11.01 -3.79
C PHE A 69 -1.28 -12.23 -3.59
N PHE A 70 -0.42 -12.21 -2.59
CA PHE A 70 0.48 -13.34 -2.31
C PHE A 70 -0.19 -14.47 -1.53
N GLY A 71 -1.31 -14.19 -0.86
CA GLY A 71 -2.08 -15.15 -0.09
C GLY A 71 -1.59 -15.31 1.35
N ALA A 72 -2.49 -15.78 2.21
CA ALA A 72 -2.28 -15.88 3.66
C ALA A 72 -1.13 -16.84 4.08
N SER A 73 -0.69 -17.73 3.19
CA SER A 73 0.44 -18.63 3.44
C SER A 73 1.80 -17.96 3.34
N SER A 74 1.86 -16.73 2.78
CA SER A 74 3.12 -15.99 2.61
C SER A 74 3.64 -15.52 3.96
N LYS A 75 4.86 -15.95 4.29
CA LYS A 75 5.54 -15.60 5.54
C LYS A 75 6.62 -14.57 5.27
N VAL A 76 6.55 -13.43 5.96
CA VAL A 76 7.59 -12.40 5.88
C VAL A 76 8.86 -12.92 6.53
N LYS A 77 9.97 -12.82 5.81
CA LYS A 77 11.32 -13.19 6.26
C LYS A 77 12.05 -11.99 6.84
N SER A 78 11.94 -10.84 6.17
CA SER A 78 12.61 -9.63 6.63
C SER A 78 12.02 -8.38 5.99
N VAL A 79 12.25 -7.24 6.63
CA VAL A 79 11.93 -5.93 6.09
C VAL A 79 13.12 -4.98 6.21
N SER A 80 13.22 -4.05 5.24
CA SER A 80 14.20 -2.96 5.25
C SER A 80 13.54 -1.70 4.71
N ALA A 81 13.86 -0.54 5.28
CA ALA A 81 13.29 0.71 4.81
C ALA A 81 14.26 1.88 4.97
N VAL A 82 14.08 2.87 4.09
CA VAL A 82 14.76 4.16 4.13
C VAL A 82 13.75 5.28 3.88
N GLY A 83 14.02 6.48 4.37
CA GLY A 83 13.13 7.62 4.14
C GLY A 83 13.83 8.96 4.33
N ILE A 84 13.26 9.97 3.71
CA ILE A 84 13.74 11.36 3.79
C ILE A 84 12.62 12.31 4.19
N THR A 85 12.99 13.47 4.69
CA THR A 85 12.10 14.63 4.84
C THR A 85 12.53 15.69 3.84
N ALA A 86 11.81 15.76 2.73
CA ALA A 86 12.13 16.66 1.63
C ALA A 86 11.41 18.01 1.77
N VAL A 87 10.17 17.99 2.24
CA VAL A 87 9.29 19.18 2.32
C VAL A 87 8.85 19.52 3.74
N GLU A 88 8.73 18.54 4.63
CA GLU A 88 8.21 18.71 6.00
C GLU A 88 9.24 18.29 7.07
N PRO A 89 10.28 19.11 7.35
CA PRO A 89 11.35 18.74 8.26
C PRO A 89 10.87 18.42 9.68
N ASP A 90 9.73 18.97 10.10
CA ASP A 90 9.15 18.77 11.42
C ASP A 90 8.62 17.35 11.65
N LEU A 91 8.37 16.55 10.59
CA LEU A 91 8.05 15.14 10.71
C LEU A 91 9.12 14.33 11.47
N ARG A 92 10.38 14.80 11.44
CA ARG A 92 11.48 14.15 12.18
C ARG A 92 11.25 14.10 13.69
N LYS A 93 10.53 15.07 14.24
CA LYS A 93 10.19 15.13 15.69
C LYS A 93 9.33 13.91 16.09
N HIS A 94 8.52 13.42 15.15
CA HIS A 94 7.66 12.26 15.30
C HIS A 94 8.30 10.96 14.77
N LYS A 95 9.60 10.96 14.45
CA LYS A 95 10.31 9.83 13.82
C LYS A 95 9.68 9.40 12.49
N ASP A 96 9.07 10.35 11.78
CA ASP A 96 8.38 10.14 10.52
C ASP A 96 9.10 10.83 9.34
N ARG A 97 8.64 10.57 8.12
CA ARG A 97 9.17 11.07 6.87
C ARG A 97 8.03 11.46 5.93
N ASP A 98 8.33 12.33 4.97
CA ASP A 98 7.39 12.66 3.90
C ASP A 98 7.59 11.79 2.65
N ASN A 99 8.71 11.07 2.56
CA ASN A 99 8.98 10.09 1.53
C ASN A 99 9.70 8.89 2.11
N ALA A 100 9.27 7.69 1.73
CA ALA A 100 9.87 6.46 2.19
C ALA A 100 9.80 5.33 1.17
N VAL A 101 10.81 4.46 1.19
CA VAL A 101 10.86 3.23 0.42
C VAL A 101 11.02 2.06 1.37
N GLY A 102 10.16 1.05 1.24
CA GLY A 102 10.19 -0.18 2.02
C GLY A 102 10.35 -1.41 1.14
N LEU A 103 11.13 -2.38 1.61
CA LEU A 103 11.34 -3.68 0.99
C LEU A 103 10.91 -4.77 1.95
N VAL A 104 10.17 -5.75 1.46
CA VAL A 104 9.74 -6.95 2.20
C VAL A 104 10.18 -8.19 1.45
N GLU A 105 10.91 -9.06 2.12
CA GLU A 105 11.31 -10.38 1.62
C GLU A 105 10.46 -11.46 2.28
N PHE A 106 10.02 -12.45 1.50
CA PHE A 106 9.25 -13.59 1.96
C PHE A 106 10.07 -14.86 1.95
N TYR A 107 9.72 -15.83 2.82
CA TYR A 107 10.42 -17.12 2.89
C TYR A 107 10.31 -17.95 1.62
N ASP A 108 9.25 -17.78 0.84
CA ASP A 108 9.03 -18.42 -0.45
C ASP A 108 9.79 -17.78 -1.62
N GLY A 109 10.65 -16.81 -1.34
CA GLY A 109 11.49 -16.11 -2.31
C GLY A 109 10.83 -14.93 -3.00
N ARG A 110 9.54 -14.65 -2.74
CA ARG A 110 8.86 -13.47 -3.26
C ARG A 110 9.35 -12.21 -2.58
N ILE A 111 9.21 -11.08 -3.27
CA ILE A 111 9.55 -9.77 -2.74
C ILE A 111 8.42 -8.78 -3.00
N ALA A 112 8.24 -7.85 -2.08
CA ALA A 112 7.41 -6.67 -2.30
C ALA A 112 8.20 -5.40 -1.95
N TYR A 113 7.95 -4.32 -2.69
CA TYR A 113 8.51 -3.02 -2.34
C TYR A 113 7.49 -1.92 -2.51
N PHE A 114 7.61 -0.93 -1.61
CA PHE A 114 6.66 0.15 -1.47
C PHE A 114 7.35 1.50 -1.61
N TYR A 115 6.67 2.43 -2.24
CA TYR A 115 7.01 3.84 -2.17
C TYR A 115 5.81 4.60 -1.57
N ALA A 116 6.07 5.38 -0.54
CA ALA A 116 5.10 6.28 0.05
C ALA A 116 5.59 7.71 -0.02
N SER A 117 4.70 8.63 -0.37
CA SER A 117 5.00 10.05 -0.50
C SER A 117 3.83 10.91 -0.01
N ARG A 118 4.15 12.05 0.58
CA ARG A 118 3.20 13.12 0.95
C ARG A 118 3.52 14.42 0.24
N MET A 119 4.17 14.35 -0.93
CA MET A 119 4.60 15.55 -1.66
C MET A 119 4.27 15.53 -3.15
N MET A 120 3.28 14.76 -3.59
CA MET A 120 2.90 14.74 -5.00
C MET A 120 2.27 16.06 -5.42
N ALA A 121 2.82 16.66 -6.48
CA ALA A 121 2.36 17.98 -6.94
C ALA A 121 1.03 17.90 -7.69
N ALA A 122 0.80 16.82 -8.45
CA ALA A 122 -0.32 16.73 -9.38
C ALA A 122 -1.62 16.22 -8.71
N GLY A 123 -1.52 15.43 -7.66
CA GLY A 123 -2.67 14.82 -6.97
C GLY A 123 -2.34 13.47 -6.37
N GLN A 124 -3.38 12.69 -6.08
CA GLN A 124 -3.28 11.35 -5.51
C GLN A 124 -2.78 10.35 -6.55
N GLU A 125 -1.77 9.56 -6.20
CA GLU A 125 -1.21 8.53 -7.07
C GLU A 125 -1.06 7.20 -6.31
N ASP A 126 -2.00 6.28 -6.57
CA ASP A 126 -2.00 4.92 -6.01
C ASP A 126 -1.83 3.93 -7.16
N THR A 127 -0.66 3.33 -7.26
CA THR A 127 -0.36 2.40 -8.35
C THR A 127 0.18 1.08 -7.84
N THR A 128 -0.15 -0.02 -8.52
CA THR A 128 0.34 -1.35 -8.16
C THR A 128 0.68 -2.15 -9.41
N GLU A 129 1.78 -2.88 -9.36
CA GLU A 129 2.16 -3.89 -10.35
C GLU A 129 2.44 -5.22 -9.65
N ILE A 130 1.87 -6.30 -10.18
CA ILE A 130 2.17 -7.66 -9.77
C ILE A 130 2.85 -8.35 -10.95
N ILE A 131 4.09 -8.73 -10.76
CA ILE A 131 4.95 -9.34 -11.78
C ILE A 131 5.07 -10.84 -11.48
N GLY A 132 4.69 -11.65 -12.44
CA GLY A 132 4.77 -13.10 -12.37
C GLY A 132 5.68 -13.69 -13.44
N THR A 133 5.79 -15.01 -13.43
CA THR A 133 6.72 -15.76 -14.32
C THR A 133 6.29 -15.77 -15.80
N LYS A 134 5.04 -15.40 -16.11
CA LYS A 134 4.49 -15.38 -17.49
C LYS A 134 3.99 -14.01 -17.94
N GLY A 135 4.02 -13.01 -17.06
CA GLY A 135 3.52 -11.68 -17.39
C GLY A 135 3.33 -10.82 -16.15
N LYS A 136 2.64 -9.72 -16.30
CA LYS A 136 2.30 -8.83 -15.18
C LYS A 136 0.88 -8.28 -15.30
N VAL A 137 0.28 -7.94 -14.17
CA VAL A 137 -0.91 -7.08 -14.10
C VAL A 137 -0.55 -5.76 -13.43
N THR A 138 -1.19 -4.69 -13.87
CA THR A 138 -0.99 -3.35 -13.33
C THR A 138 -2.32 -2.70 -13.00
N VAL A 139 -2.34 -1.92 -11.94
CA VAL A 139 -3.49 -1.11 -11.55
C VAL A 139 -3.07 0.34 -11.47
N ASN A 140 -3.79 1.19 -12.18
CA ASN A 140 -3.68 2.66 -12.13
C ASN A 140 -2.27 3.24 -12.41
N THR A 141 -1.46 2.57 -13.23
CA THR A 141 -0.11 3.06 -13.60
C THR A 141 -0.10 4.37 -14.39
N GLN A 142 -1.26 4.80 -14.85
CA GLN A 142 -1.51 6.10 -15.43
C GLN A 142 -2.75 6.71 -14.77
N PRO A 143 -2.60 7.36 -13.61
CA PRO A 143 -3.72 7.95 -12.89
C PRO A 143 -4.54 8.88 -13.77
N ALA A 144 -5.87 8.76 -13.69
CA ALA A 144 -6.82 9.60 -14.38
C ALA A 144 -8.13 9.70 -13.59
N MET A 145 -8.70 10.90 -13.49
CA MET A 145 -10.02 11.11 -12.89
C MET A 145 -11.10 10.47 -13.76
N ASN A 146 -10.95 10.55 -15.06
CA ASN A 146 -11.88 10.03 -16.07
C ASN A 146 -11.14 9.76 -17.41
N HIS A 147 -11.88 9.54 -18.48
CA HIS A 147 -11.33 9.28 -19.81
C HIS A 147 -11.08 10.54 -20.66
N VAL A 148 -11.15 11.74 -20.08
CA VAL A 148 -10.93 13.01 -20.80
C VAL A 148 -9.45 13.35 -20.79
N ASN A 149 -8.91 13.62 -21.99
CA ASN A 149 -7.58 14.18 -22.19
C ASN A 149 -7.72 15.52 -22.92
N LEU A 150 -6.99 16.53 -22.46
CA LEU A 150 -6.87 17.80 -23.14
C LEU A 150 -5.63 17.77 -24.03
N PHE A 151 -5.80 18.06 -25.30
CA PHE A 151 -4.72 18.22 -26.28
C PHE A 151 -4.61 19.70 -26.63
N ASP A 152 -3.51 20.32 -26.34
CA ASP A 152 -3.23 21.72 -26.67
C ASP A 152 -1.76 21.89 -27.13
N ASP A 153 -1.32 23.12 -27.32
CA ASP A 153 0.03 23.47 -27.78
C ASP A 153 1.14 23.08 -26.76
N THR A 154 0.77 22.75 -25.52
CA THR A 154 1.70 22.29 -24.48
C THR A 154 1.78 20.76 -24.40
N GLY A 155 0.95 20.02 -25.15
CA GLY A 155 0.92 18.56 -25.21
C GLY A 155 -0.39 17.96 -24.77
N VAL A 156 -0.31 16.78 -24.11
CA VAL A 156 -1.47 16.05 -23.60
C VAL A 156 -1.53 16.16 -22.11
N ARG A 157 -2.65 16.62 -21.58
CA ARG A 157 -2.90 16.74 -20.14
C ARG A 157 -4.17 15.97 -19.76
N ARG A 158 -4.18 15.43 -18.54
CA ARG A 158 -5.36 14.80 -17.94
C ARG A 158 -5.48 15.23 -16.49
N GLU A 159 -6.70 15.25 -15.99
CA GLU A 159 -6.95 15.42 -14.57
C GLU A 159 -6.74 14.08 -13.85
N ILE A 160 -6.14 14.15 -12.66
CA ILE A 160 -5.98 12.99 -11.78
C ILE A 160 -6.72 13.22 -10.47
N PRO A 161 -7.07 12.17 -9.73
CA PRO A 161 -7.68 12.31 -8.40
C PRO A 161 -6.85 13.22 -7.50
N GLN A 162 -7.51 14.10 -6.75
CA GLN A 162 -6.81 15.02 -5.86
C GLN A 162 -6.67 14.45 -4.45
N THR A 163 -7.53 13.49 -4.11
CA THR A 163 -7.57 12.81 -2.82
C THR A 163 -7.84 11.32 -3.02
N TYR A 164 -7.56 10.54 -1.98
CA TYR A 164 -7.96 9.13 -1.97
C TYR A 164 -9.50 8.95 -1.99
N TYR A 165 -10.28 9.92 -1.54
CA TYR A 165 -11.73 9.89 -1.67
C TYR A 165 -12.16 9.90 -3.14
N ASP A 166 -11.59 10.79 -3.95
CA ASP A 166 -11.88 10.83 -5.39
C ASP A 166 -11.47 9.52 -6.08
N ARG A 167 -10.30 8.96 -5.67
CA ARG A 167 -9.78 7.73 -6.28
C ARG A 167 -10.59 6.50 -5.92
N PHE A 168 -11.11 6.41 -4.70
CA PHE A 168 -11.74 5.20 -4.17
C PHE A 168 -13.23 5.38 -3.81
N GLU A 169 -13.91 6.40 -4.33
CA GLU A 169 -15.32 6.69 -4.05
C GLU A 169 -16.20 5.44 -4.14
N TYR A 170 -16.16 4.73 -5.27
CA TYR A 170 -16.95 3.52 -5.46
C TYR A 170 -16.52 2.35 -4.58
N ALA A 171 -15.25 2.28 -4.24
CA ALA A 171 -14.76 1.25 -3.34
C ALA A 171 -15.33 1.41 -1.93
N PHE A 172 -15.42 2.63 -1.41
CA PHE A 172 -16.05 2.91 -0.12
C PHE A 172 -17.54 2.54 -0.11
N VAL A 173 -18.27 2.86 -1.19
CA VAL A 173 -19.67 2.46 -1.32
C VAL A 173 -19.82 0.94 -1.36
N THR A 174 -18.97 0.25 -2.12
CA THR A 174 -18.95 -1.21 -2.21
C THR A 174 -18.65 -1.84 -0.86
N GLU A 175 -17.65 -1.33 -0.14
CA GLU A 175 -17.28 -1.77 1.19
C GLU A 175 -18.45 -1.66 2.18
N ALA A 176 -19.10 -0.51 2.24
CA ALA A 176 -20.24 -0.28 3.11
C ALA A 176 -21.42 -1.21 2.78
N ASN A 177 -21.72 -1.41 1.50
CA ASN A 177 -22.80 -2.30 1.07
C ASN A 177 -22.51 -3.77 1.38
N GLU A 178 -21.30 -4.25 1.12
CA GLU A 178 -20.92 -5.65 1.41
C GLU A 178 -20.87 -5.91 2.92
N PHE A 179 -20.38 -4.96 3.71
CA PHE A 179 -20.44 -5.05 5.17
C PHE A 179 -21.88 -5.15 5.67
N THR A 180 -22.75 -4.26 5.19
CA THR A 180 -24.18 -4.23 5.56
C THR A 180 -24.87 -5.53 5.17
N ALA A 181 -24.65 -6.03 3.97
CA ALA A 181 -25.22 -7.30 3.50
C ALA A 181 -24.76 -8.45 4.40
N SER A 182 -23.47 -8.54 4.71
CA SER A 182 -22.95 -9.60 5.60
C SER A 182 -23.60 -9.57 6.98
N VAL A 183 -23.83 -8.38 7.55
CA VAL A 183 -24.48 -8.24 8.86
C VAL A 183 -25.96 -8.65 8.80
N LEU A 184 -26.69 -8.23 7.76
CA LEU A 184 -28.11 -8.55 7.58
C LEU A 184 -28.35 -10.04 7.30
N ASP A 185 -27.48 -10.65 6.50
CA ASP A 185 -27.61 -12.03 6.07
C ASP A 185 -26.93 -13.03 7.04
N GLY A 186 -26.23 -12.53 8.07
CA GLY A 186 -25.49 -13.37 9.03
C GLY A 186 -24.33 -14.14 8.39
N THR A 187 -23.74 -13.63 7.31
CA THR A 187 -22.63 -14.24 6.58
C THR A 187 -21.27 -13.73 7.09
N PRO A 188 -20.17 -14.44 6.83
CA PRO A 188 -18.83 -13.97 7.19
C PRO A 188 -18.54 -12.59 6.59
N LEU A 189 -17.85 -11.75 7.37
CA LEU A 189 -17.43 -10.43 6.90
C LEU A 189 -16.44 -10.55 5.72
N PRO A 190 -16.47 -9.62 4.74
CA PRO A 190 -15.60 -9.66 3.58
C PRO A 190 -14.10 -9.64 3.88
N LEU A 191 -13.73 -9.05 5.01
CA LEU A 191 -12.33 -8.93 5.45
C LEU A 191 -12.15 -9.43 6.87
N ASP A 192 -11.19 -10.33 7.05
CA ASP A 192 -10.73 -10.82 8.34
C ASP A 192 -9.83 -9.78 9.03
N LEU A 193 -9.97 -9.63 10.35
CA LEU A 193 -9.09 -8.78 11.16
C LEU A 193 -7.64 -9.29 11.23
N THR A 194 -7.40 -10.57 10.99
CA THR A 194 -6.06 -11.16 11.00
C THR A 194 -5.15 -10.50 9.96
N ALA A 195 -5.68 -10.23 8.76
CA ALA A 195 -4.93 -9.54 7.71
C ALA A 195 -4.55 -8.11 8.14
N ALA A 196 -5.45 -7.40 8.82
CA ALA A 196 -5.19 -6.06 9.33
C ALA A 196 -4.08 -6.06 10.38
N VAL A 197 -4.10 -7.01 11.32
CA VAL A 197 -3.05 -7.14 12.35
C VAL A 197 -1.70 -7.44 11.71
N GLN A 198 -1.65 -8.31 10.70
CA GLN A 198 -0.41 -8.59 9.97
C GLN A 198 0.11 -7.35 9.22
N ALA A 199 -0.76 -6.62 8.54
CA ALA A 199 -0.38 -5.40 7.83
C ALA A 199 0.21 -4.35 8.78
N VAL A 200 -0.41 -4.11 9.95
CA VAL A 200 0.11 -3.19 10.97
C VAL A 200 1.47 -3.65 11.50
N ARG A 201 1.66 -4.95 11.75
CA ARG A 201 2.95 -5.49 12.21
C ARG A 201 4.08 -5.26 11.20
N ILE A 202 3.81 -5.47 9.91
CA ILE A 202 4.76 -5.23 8.83
C ILE A 202 5.04 -3.73 8.70
N GLY A 203 4.01 -2.89 8.70
CA GLY A 203 4.14 -1.42 8.65
C GLY A 203 4.98 -0.87 9.80
N ALA A 204 4.71 -1.30 11.03
CA ALA A 204 5.48 -0.92 12.21
C ALA A 204 6.95 -1.38 12.13
N ALA A 205 7.22 -2.57 11.59
CA ALA A 205 8.57 -3.05 11.39
C ALA A 205 9.32 -2.27 10.30
N LEU A 206 8.66 -1.89 9.20
CA LEU A 206 9.21 -1.00 8.18
C LEU A 206 9.52 0.39 8.77
N GLN A 207 8.62 0.95 9.57
CA GLN A 207 8.82 2.23 10.25
C GLN A 207 10.04 2.17 11.19
N GLU A 208 10.15 1.10 11.98
CA GLU A 208 11.30 0.87 12.85
C GLU A 208 12.61 0.71 12.06
N SER A 209 12.57 -0.05 10.96
CA SER A 209 13.72 -0.22 10.08
C SER A 209 14.19 1.13 9.51
N MET A 210 13.26 1.96 9.04
CA MET A 210 13.57 3.30 8.52
C MET A 210 14.22 4.20 9.57
N VAL A 211 13.75 4.15 10.81
CA VAL A 211 14.26 5.00 11.90
C VAL A 211 15.59 4.49 12.42
N SER A 212 15.75 3.17 12.55
CA SER A 212 16.95 2.56 13.14
C SER A 212 18.08 2.33 12.12
N GLY A 213 17.76 2.33 10.82
CA GLY A 213 18.68 1.93 9.75
C GLY A 213 19.01 0.43 9.73
N LYS A 214 18.25 -0.39 10.48
CA LYS A 214 18.50 -1.83 10.61
C LYS A 214 17.46 -2.64 9.84
N LYS A 215 17.91 -3.75 9.25
CA LYS A 215 17.02 -4.79 8.72
C LYS A 215 16.33 -5.49 9.88
N ILE A 216 15.02 -5.66 9.82
CA ILE A 216 14.24 -6.42 10.81
C ILE A 216 13.94 -7.80 10.22
N CYS A 217 14.28 -8.86 10.95
CA CYS A 217 14.09 -10.24 10.54
C CYS A 217 13.02 -10.94 11.38
N PHE A 218 12.38 -11.93 10.76
CA PHE A 218 11.35 -12.76 11.40
C PHE A 218 11.64 -14.25 11.15
N ASP A 219 11.21 -15.11 12.06
CA ASP A 219 11.12 -16.54 11.83
C ASP A 219 9.85 -16.92 11.04
N GLU A 220 9.70 -18.18 10.67
CA GLU A 220 8.51 -18.67 9.94
C GLU A 220 7.21 -18.59 10.76
N GLN A 221 7.31 -18.43 12.07
CA GLN A 221 6.19 -18.21 12.98
C GLN A 221 5.81 -16.72 13.08
N GLY A 222 6.62 -15.83 12.47
CA GLY A 222 6.42 -14.38 12.49
C GLY A 222 6.96 -13.69 13.74
N ASN A 223 7.77 -14.37 14.57
CA ASN A 223 8.45 -13.73 15.70
C ASN A 223 9.70 -13.02 15.21
N ARG A 224 10.04 -11.90 15.84
CA ARG A 224 11.28 -11.18 15.54
C ARG A 224 12.49 -12.01 15.91
N THR A 225 13.49 -12.02 15.04
CA THR A 225 14.79 -12.65 15.28
C THR A 225 15.90 -11.62 15.22
N GLU A 226 16.98 -11.86 15.92
CA GLU A 226 18.19 -11.08 15.74
C GLU A 226 18.77 -11.34 14.35
N VAL A 227 19.31 -10.29 13.72
CA VAL A 227 20.03 -10.44 12.44
C VAL A 227 21.23 -11.32 12.69
N ALA A 228 21.26 -12.52 12.13
CA ALA A 228 22.49 -13.30 12.11
C ALA A 228 23.59 -12.44 11.47
N ARG A 229 24.63 -12.12 12.22
CA ARG A 229 25.84 -11.50 11.64
C ARG A 229 26.43 -12.53 10.67
N LEU A 230 26.39 -12.18 9.36
CA LEU A 230 27.13 -12.93 8.33
C LEU A 230 28.63 -12.81 8.59
#